data_180d2a1789f9a44324537dad7076d5b9
#
_entry.id   180d2a1789f9a44324537dad7076d5b9
#
_cell.length_a   1.000
_cell.length_b   1.000
_cell.length_c   1.000
_cell.angle_alpha   90.00
_cell.angle_beta   90.00
_cell.angle_gamma   90.00
#
_symmetry.space_group_name_H-M   'P 1'
#
loop_
_entity.id
_entity.type
_entity.pdbx_description
1 polymer ?
#
loop_
_entity_poly.entity_id
_entity_poly.type
_entity_poly.pdbx_seq_one_letter_code
_entity_poly.pdbx_strand_id
1 'polypeptide(L)'
;MERVYQYTITDQEIFENIFKDEKLLMNHVIVPTGKVFPKHPTDAIVYALITQGELSVTIENNVTKTYKAGQLVNIPKGVSTELGNRGDESLELFVVKHEYDS
;
A
#
# COMPACT_ATOMS: atom_id res chain seq x y z
N MET A 1 -21.18 -19.62 2.42
CA MET A 1 -20.81 -19.66 0.99
C MET A 1 -19.65 -18.71 0.73
N GLU A 2 -18.64 -19.20 0.06
CA GLU A 2 -17.45 -18.39 -0.23
C GLU A 2 -17.73 -17.34 -1.31
N ARG A 3 -16.92 -16.29 -1.30
CA ARG A 3 -16.89 -15.26 -2.32
C ARG A 3 -15.50 -15.19 -2.91
N VAL A 4 -15.41 -14.96 -4.22
CA VAL A 4 -14.15 -14.91 -4.93
C VAL A 4 -13.96 -13.53 -5.50
N TYR A 5 -12.80 -12.96 -5.22
CA TYR A 5 -12.39 -11.65 -5.77
C TYR A 5 -11.15 -11.88 -6.61
N GLN A 6 -10.96 -11.04 -7.59
CA GLN A 6 -9.82 -11.15 -8.49
C GLN A 6 -9.04 -9.86 -8.52
N TYR A 7 -7.74 -9.96 -8.76
CA TYR A 7 -6.92 -8.80 -9.06
C TYR A 7 -6.23 -9.02 -10.41
N THR A 8 -5.74 -7.95 -10.99
CA THR A 8 -5.13 -7.98 -12.31
C THR A 8 -3.71 -8.52 -12.24
N ILE A 9 -3.42 -9.57 -12.98
CA ILE A 9 -2.06 -10.11 -13.12
C ILE A 9 -1.38 -9.32 -14.23
N THR A 10 -0.46 -8.45 -13.84
CA THR A 10 0.25 -7.57 -14.77
C THR A 10 1.53 -7.07 -14.12
N ASP A 11 2.46 -6.55 -14.93
CA ASP A 11 3.63 -5.83 -14.45
C ASP A 11 3.52 -4.32 -14.65
N GLN A 12 2.36 -3.85 -15.13
CA GLN A 12 2.10 -2.45 -15.41
C GLN A 12 1.62 -1.71 -14.17
N GLU A 13 1.82 -0.40 -14.15
CA GLU A 13 1.28 0.45 -13.10
C GLU A 13 -0.23 0.26 -13.00
N ILE A 14 -0.72 0.02 -11.79
CA ILE A 14 -2.13 -0.15 -11.53
C ILE A 14 -2.46 0.27 -10.10
N PHE A 15 -3.65 0.79 -9.91
CA PHE A 15 -4.24 1.01 -8.60
C PHE A 15 -5.69 0.56 -8.70
N GLU A 16 -6.00 -0.59 -8.12
CA GLU A 16 -7.34 -1.16 -8.22
C GLU A 16 -7.88 -1.57 -6.87
N ASN A 17 -9.17 -1.39 -6.68
CA ASN A 17 -9.85 -1.89 -5.50
C ASN A 17 -10.31 -3.32 -5.78
N ILE A 18 -9.93 -4.26 -4.90
CA ILE A 18 -10.32 -5.65 -5.02
C ILE A 18 -11.70 -5.85 -4.38
N PHE A 19 -11.87 -5.36 -3.16
CA PHE A 19 -13.18 -5.35 -2.52
C PHE A 19 -13.25 -4.24 -1.48
N LYS A 20 -14.50 -3.88 -1.12
CA LYS A 20 -14.78 -2.90 -0.10
C LYS A 20 -16.10 -3.25 0.57
N ASP A 21 -16.10 -3.29 1.90
CA ASP A 21 -17.32 -3.39 2.68
C ASP A 21 -17.29 -2.38 3.82
N GLU A 22 -18.17 -2.50 4.80
CA GLU A 22 -18.28 -1.55 5.90
C GLU A 22 -17.04 -1.53 6.80
N LYS A 23 -16.25 -2.61 6.81
CA LYS A 23 -15.15 -2.78 7.77
C LYS A 23 -13.79 -2.78 7.12
N LEU A 24 -13.68 -3.35 5.93
CA LEU A 24 -12.42 -3.58 5.26
C LEU A 24 -12.46 -3.10 3.82
N LEU A 25 -11.32 -2.64 3.37
CA LEU A 25 -11.09 -2.30 1.97
C LEU A 25 -9.75 -2.90 1.60
N MET A 26 -9.67 -3.55 0.44
CA MET A 26 -8.41 -4.11 -0.04
C MET A 26 -8.12 -3.62 -1.44
N ASN A 27 -6.93 -3.07 -1.62
CA ASN A 27 -6.43 -2.59 -2.90
C ASN A 27 -5.21 -3.39 -3.34
N HIS A 28 -5.05 -3.49 -4.64
CA HIS A 28 -3.85 -4.02 -5.28
C HIS A 28 -3.18 -2.87 -6.03
N VAL A 29 -1.88 -2.69 -5.81
CA VAL A 29 -1.14 -1.54 -6.33
C VAL A 29 0.19 -2.00 -6.90
N ILE A 30 0.52 -1.52 -8.10
CA ILE A 30 1.84 -1.64 -8.68
C ILE A 30 2.36 -0.24 -8.96
N VAL A 31 3.51 0.08 -8.37
CA VAL A 31 4.09 1.41 -8.40
C VAL A 31 5.41 1.36 -9.17
N PRO A 32 5.53 2.10 -10.26
CA PRO A 32 6.79 2.13 -11.03
C PRO A 32 7.90 2.78 -10.20
N THR A 33 9.14 2.44 -10.55
CA THR A 33 10.29 3.02 -9.90
C THR A 33 10.29 4.55 -10.02
N GLY A 34 10.65 5.21 -8.93
CA GLY A 34 10.73 6.67 -8.87
C GLY A 34 9.44 7.36 -8.49
N LYS A 35 8.31 6.65 -8.43
CA LYS A 35 7.03 7.28 -8.06
C LYS A 35 6.87 7.31 -6.55
N VAL A 36 6.57 8.50 -6.04
CA VAL A 36 6.34 8.74 -4.61
C VAL A 36 4.99 9.46 -4.49
N PHE A 37 4.16 8.97 -3.58
CA PHE A 37 2.86 9.59 -3.30
C PHE A 37 3.03 10.74 -2.31
N PRO A 38 2.26 11.82 -2.46
CA PRO A 38 2.37 12.96 -1.55
C PRO A 38 2.12 12.57 -0.10
N LYS A 39 2.84 13.20 0.80
CA LYS A 39 2.70 13.01 2.24
C LYS A 39 1.31 13.46 2.69
N HIS A 40 0.62 12.59 3.42
CA HIS A 40 -0.70 12.91 3.97
C HIS A 40 -0.98 11.99 5.16
N PRO A 41 -1.87 12.41 6.08
CA PRO A 41 -2.31 11.54 7.16
C PRO A 41 -3.08 10.34 6.60
N THR A 42 -2.84 9.17 7.18
CA THR A 42 -3.61 7.99 6.79
C THR A 42 -5.07 8.13 7.26
N ASP A 43 -5.98 7.72 6.40
CA ASP A 43 -7.43 7.79 6.67
C ASP A 43 -7.97 6.49 7.26
N ALA A 44 -7.08 5.58 7.61
CA ALA A 44 -7.43 4.24 8.09
C ALA A 44 -6.23 3.62 8.79
N ILE A 45 -6.48 2.50 9.46
CA ILE A 45 -5.39 1.60 9.87
C ILE A 45 -4.98 0.84 8.61
N VAL A 46 -3.71 0.91 8.25
CA VAL A 46 -3.19 0.39 6.99
C VAL A 46 -2.31 -0.82 7.23
N TYR A 47 -2.54 -1.87 6.46
CA TYR A 47 -1.66 -3.04 6.37
C TYR A 47 -1.23 -3.19 4.92
N ALA A 48 0.07 -3.06 4.67
CA ALA A 48 0.62 -3.16 3.32
C ALA A 48 1.47 -4.41 3.22
N LEU A 49 1.03 -5.37 2.42
CA LEU A 49 1.76 -6.61 2.16
C LEU A 49 2.54 -6.46 0.87
N ILE A 50 3.86 -6.52 0.96
CA ILE A 50 4.74 -6.33 -0.19
C ILE A 50 5.02 -7.68 -0.82
N THR A 51 4.73 -7.81 -2.11
CA THR A 51 4.95 -9.05 -2.86
C THR A 51 6.10 -8.95 -3.85
N GLN A 52 6.50 -7.73 -4.23
CA GLN A 52 7.62 -7.52 -5.13
C GLN A 52 8.21 -6.13 -4.90
N GLY A 53 9.53 -6.03 -4.96
CA GLY A 53 10.22 -4.74 -4.87
C GLY A 53 10.35 -4.22 -3.46
N GLU A 54 10.48 -2.90 -3.35
CA GLU A 54 10.72 -2.24 -2.08
C GLU A 54 9.77 -1.06 -1.90
N LEU A 55 9.16 -0.98 -0.72
CA LEU A 55 8.30 0.14 -0.33
C LEU A 55 9.10 1.09 0.54
N SER A 56 9.20 2.36 0.15
CA SER A 56 9.76 3.40 1.00
C SER A 56 8.66 4.05 1.82
N VAL A 57 8.90 4.22 3.11
CA VAL A 57 7.95 4.80 4.05
C VAL A 57 8.65 5.91 4.81
N THR A 58 8.15 7.13 4.68
CA THR A 58 8.65 8.28 5.43
C THR A 58 7.54 8.73 6.36
N ILE A 59 7.79 8.64 7.67
CA ILE A 59 6.82 9.01 8.69
C ILE A 59 7.27 10.29 9.38
N GLU A 60 6.36 11.24 9.46
CA GLU A 60 6.41 12.52 10.20
C GLU A 60 7.75 13.26 10.13
N ASN A 61 8.79 12.76 10.77
CA ASN A 61 10.06 13.48 10.97
C ASN A 61 11.11 13.14 9.93
N ASN A 62 10.69 12.71 8.75
CA ASN A 62 11.57 12.56 7.58
C ASN A 62 12.57 11.41 7.66
N VAL A 63 12.38 10.47 8.59
CA VAL A 63 13.15 9.23 8.56
C VAL A 63 12.49 8.29 7.55
N THR A 64 13.21 8.00 6.48
CA THR A 64 12.74 7.08 5.45
C THR A 64 13.27 5.69 5.73
N LYS A 65 12.38 4.72 5.77
CA LYS A 65 12.73 3.31 5.91
C LYS A 65 12.25 2.55 4.69
N THR A 66 12.92 1.48 4.37
CA THR A 66 12.60 0.65 3.21
C THR A 66 12.22 -0.75 3.67
N TYR A 67 11.14 -1.27 3.10
CA TYR A 67 10.61 -2.60 3.41
C TYR A 67 10.53 -3.40 2.12
N LYS A 68 10.71 -4.72 2.22
CA LYS A 68 10.91 -5.59 1.05
C LYS A 68 9.77 -6.59 0.88
N ALA A 69 9.74 -7.22 -0.27
CA ALA A 69 8.84 -8.34 -0.53
C ALA A 69 8.91 -9.37 0.60
N GLY A 70 7.75 -9.85 1.01
CA GLY A 70 7.62 -10.77 2.14
C GLY A 70 7.34 -10.08 3.47
N GLN A 71 7.34 -8.75 3.52
CA GLN A 71 7.07 -8.00 4.74
C GLN A 71 5.68 -7.38 4.71
N LEU A 72 5.08 -7.28 5.88
CA LEU A 72 3.80 -6.62 6.10
C LEU A 72 4.08 -5.37 6.95
N VAL A 73 3.69 -4.21 6.43
CA VAL A 73 3.88 -2.94 7.12
C VAL A 73 2.54 -2.46 7.64
N ASN A 74 2.47 -2.19 8.94
CA ASN A 74 1.27 -1.64 9.57
C ASN A 74 1.51 -0.16 9.88
N ILE A 75 0.59 0.69 9.41
CA ILE A 75 0.64 2.14 9.66
C ILE A 75 -0.63 2.53 10.40
N PRO A 76 -0.52 3.11 11.60
CA PRO A 76 -1.70 3.54 12.36
C PRO A 76 -2.46 4.65 11.66
N LYS A 77 -3.77 4.74 11.95
CA LYS A 77 -4.63 5.80 11.44
C LYS A 77 -4.16 7.17 11.91
N GLY A 78 -4.17 8.13 11.01
CA GLY A 78 -3.85 9.51 11.32
C GLY A 78 -2.37 9.86 11.28
N VAL A 79 -1.50 8.89 11.03
CA VAL A 79 -0.06 9.12 10.93
C VAL A 79 0.27 9.72 9.56
N SER A 80 0.97 10.85 9.56
CA SER A 80 1.38 11.51 8.32
C SER A 80 2.50 10.71 7.67
N THR A 81 2.25 10.22 6.47
CA THR A 81 3.11 9.23 5.82
C THR A 81 3.29 9.55 4.35
N GLU A 82 4.52 9.40 3.86
CA GLU A 82 4.84 9.44 2.45
C GLU A 82 5.28 8.04 2.03
N LEU A 83 4.57 7.47 1.07
CA LEU A 83 4.84 6.15 0.54
C LEU A 83 5.36 6.26 -0.88
N GLY A 84 6.25 5.36 -1.28
CA GLY A 84 6.75 5.38 -2.64
C GLY A 84 7.62 4.20 -2.99
N ASN A 85 8.08 4.23 -4.24
CA ASN A 85 9.03 3.27 -4.77
C ASN A 85 10.32 4.00 -5.12
N ARG A 86 11.31 3.90 -4.25
CA ARG A 86 12.65 4.48 -4.46
C ARG A 86 13.67 3.40 -4.84
N GLY A 87 13.18 2.18 -5.12
CA GLY A 87 14.00 1.06 -5.56
C GLY A 87 14.22 1.06 -7.07
N ASP A 88 14.79 -0.02 -7.55
CA ASP A 88 15.18 -0.16 -8.95
C ASP A 88 14.29 -1.12 -9.74
N GLU A 89 13.21 -1.60 -9.15
CA GLU A 89 12.22 -2.43 -9.83
C GLU A 89 10.82 -2.02 -9.40
N SER A 90 9.81 -2.48 -10.13
CA SER A 90 8.41 -2.21 -9.78
C SER A 90 8.09 -2.75 -8.40
N LEU A 91 7.32 -1.99 -7.65
CA LEU A 91 6.80 -2.37 -6.34
C LEU A 91 5.39 -2.89 -6.51
N GLU A 92 5.14 -4.11 -6.04
CA GLU A 92 3.79 -4.63 -5.95
C GLU A 92 3.41 -4.84 -4.50
N LEU A 93 2.24 -4.36 -4.11
CA LEU A 93 1.73 -4.52 -2.76
C LEU A 93 0.21 -4.65 -2.75
N PHE A 94 -0.25 -5.30 -1.69
CA PHE A 94 -1.67 -5.40 -1.38
C PHE A 94 -1.91 -4.62 -0.10
N VAL A 95 -2.86 -3.69 -0.15
CA VAL A 95 -3.13 -2.76 0.95
C VAL A 95 -4.50 -3.08 1.52
N VAL A 96 -4.54 -3.43 2.81
CA VAL A 96 -5.78 -3.60 3.54
C VAL A 96 -5.97 -2.40 4.45
N LYS A 97 -7.12 -1.76 4.34
CA LYS A 97 -7.51 -0.65 5.22
C LYS A 97 -8.64 -1.09 6.13
N HIS A 98 -8.51 -0.73 7.39
CA HIS A 98 -9.46 -1.04 8.46
C HIS A 98 -9.80 0.25 9.19
N GLU A 99 -11.03 0.41 9.65
CA GLU A 99 -11.51 1.66 10.27
C GLU A 99 -11.27 2.88 9.38
N TYR A 100 -11.53 2.72 8.08
CA TYR A 100 -11.33 3.80 7.14
C TYR A 100 -12.48 4.82 7.21
N ASP A 101 -12.14 6.06 6.89
CA ASP A 101 -13.13 7.12 6.78
C ASP A 101 -13.87 6.98 5.44
N SER A 102 -15.17 7.08 5.46
CA SER A 102 -16.01 6.93 4.26
C SER A 102 -16.35 8.28 3.64
#